data_74b1d68c3ee7ba7f5612ac9f04f9adc7
#
_entry.id   74b1d68c3ee7ba7f5612ac9f04f9adc7
#
_cell.length_a   1.000
_cell.length_b   1.000
_cell.length_c   1.000
_cell.angle_alpha   90.00
_cell.angle_beta   90.00
_cell.angle_gamma   90.00
#
_symmetry.space_group_name_H-M   'P 1'
#
loop_
_entity.id
_entity.type
_entity.pdbx_description
1 polymer ?
#
loop_
_entity_poly.entity_id
_entity_poly.type
_entity_poly.pdbx_seq_one_letter_code
_entity_poly.pdbx_strand_id
1 'polypeptide(L)'
;LGVIVFWILIFMQGGVRDTQSNNFSILPDSAIAKAGVDNTAQITKVGSHEISNWQDLIQAVEAETKDKTAPVLDVTVSENGTEKQVSVTPEENQGRYILGVQPRLKSDIWSMFVGGFTSAADSALRILNALKSLIFQPDLNKLGGPVAIFKASSDAAKNGLENVLFFLAMISINIGIFNLIPIPALDGGKIVLNLIEAIRRKPLKQEIETYVTLVGVVIMVV
;
A
#
# COMPACT_ATOMS: atom_id res chain seq x y z
N LEU A 1 -2.59 -12.32 -12.33
CA LEU A 1 -3.19 -12.91 -11.11
C LEU A 1 -3.41 -11.84 -10.03
N GLY A 2 -2.40 -11.07 -9.63
CA GLY A 2 -2.51 -10.08 -8.54
C GLY A 2 -3.67 -9.10 -8.69
N VAL A 3 -3.90 -8.53 -9.88
CA VAL A 3 -5.04 -7.64 -10.17
C VAL A 3 -6.38 -8.33 -9.93
N ILE A 4 -6.51 -9.58 -10.37
CA ILE A 4 -7.76 -10.36 -10.19
C ILE A 4 -8.03 -10.59 -8.70
N VAL A 5 -7.00 -10.90 -7.93
CA VAL A 5 -7.13 -11.09 -6.49
C VAL A 5 -7.50 -9.76 -5.80
N PHE A 6 -6.96 -8.62 -6.22
CA PHE A 6 -7.39 -7.31 -5.71
C PHE A 6 -8.86 -7.01 -6.04
N TRP A 7 -9.34 -7.36 -7.23
CA TRP A 7 -10.77 -7.24 -7.54
C TRP A 7 -11.63 -8.10 -6.61
N ILE A 8 -11.25 -9.36 -6.39
CA ILE A 8 -11.97 -10.24 -5.45
C ILE A 8 -12.01 -9.61 -4.06
N LEU A 9 -10.89 -9.08 -3.56
CA LEU A 9 -10.82 -8.39 -2.26
C LEU A 9 -11.74 -7.18 -2.21
N ILE A 10 -11.70 -6.31 -3.22
CA ILE A 10 -12.53 -5.12 -3.30
C ILE A 10 -14.03 -5.48 -3.30
N PHE A 11 -14.41 -6.51 -4.06
CA PHE A 11 -15.78 -7.00 -4.06
C PHE A 11 -16.19 -7.59 -2.71
N MET A 12 -15.31 -8.35 -2.05
CA MET A 12 -15.56 -8.89 -0.71
C MET A 12 -15.71 -7.80 0.35
N GLN A 13 -14.92 -6.72 0.26
CA GLN A 13 -14.97 -5.57 1.17
C GLN A 13 -16.14 -4.61 0.87
N GLY A 14 -16.85 -4.80 -0.23
CA GLY A 14 -17.98 -3.96 -0.65
C GLY A 14 -17.58 -2.62 -1.26
N GLY A 15 -16.32 -2.42 -1.62
CA GLY A 15 -15.87 -1.19 -2.28
C GLY A 15 -14.40 -0.88 -2.14
N VAL A 16 -14.00 0.24 -2.73
CA VAL A 16 -12.64 0.79 -2.66
C VAL A 16 -12.59 1.89 -1.60
N ARG A 17 -11.55 1.92 -0.78
CA ARG A 17 -11.34 2.99 0.22
C ARG A 17 -11.07 4.32 -0.49
N ASP A 18 -11.90 5.32 -0.20
CA ASP A 18 -11.74 6.68 -0.73
C ASP A 18 -10.69 7.45 0.06
N THR A 19 -9.45 7.33 -0.36
CA THR A 19 -8.32 8.04 0.27
C THR A 19 -8.13 9.46 -0.25
N GLN A 20 -8.90 9.87 -1.25
CA GLN A 20 -8.76 11.17 -1.93
C GLN A 20 -9.73 12.24 -1.39
N SER A 21 -10.64 11.87 -0.49
CA SER A 21 -11.57 12.80 0.14
C SER A 21 -11.34 12.88 1.66
N ASN A 22 -11.87 13.93 2.27
CA ASN A 22 -11.89 14.11 3.72
C ASN A 22 -13.15 13.52 4.38
N ASN A 23 -13.85 12.65 3.66
CA ASN A 23 -15.07 12.01 4.13
C ASN A 23 -14.72 10.64 4.73
N PHE A 24 -14.61 10.60 6.04
CA PHE A 24 -14.18 9.41 6.76
C PHE A 24 -15.35 8.69 7.42
N SER A 25 -15.21 7.41 7.67
CA SER A 25 -16.10 6.63 8.52
C SER A 25 -15.51 6.56 9.92
N ILE A 26 -16.30 6.88 10.91
CA ILE A 26 -15.90 6.86 12.32
C ILE A 26 -16.11 5.45 12.85
N LEU A 27 -15.09 4.89 13.46
CA LEU A 27 -15.18 3.57 14.08
C LEU A 27 -15.96 3.66 15.40
N PRO A 28 -16.85 2.70 15.69
CA PRO A 28 -17.52 2.62 16.98
C PRO A 28 -16.49 2.60 18.13
N ASP A 29 -16.85 3.23 19.26
CA ASP A 29 -16.02 3.29 20.48
C ASP A 29 -14.64 3.93 20.33
N SER A 30 -14.36 4.55 19.18
CA SER A 30 -13.10 5.25 18.93
C SER A 30 -12.98 6.57 19.69
N ALA A 31 -11.75 7.11 19.75
CA ALA A 31 -11.48 8.38 20.41
C ALA A 31 -12.36 9.53 19.88
N ILE A 32 -12.53 9.62 18.57
CA ILE A 32 -13.36 10.65 17.94
C ILE A 32 -14.86 10.42 18.14
N ALA A 33 -15.30 9.15 18.19
CA ALA A 33 -16.69 8.81 18.51
C ALA A 33 -17.03 9.20 19.95
N LYS A 34 -16.12 8.93 20.90
CA LYS A 34 -16.26 9.34 22.31
C LYS A 34 -16.31 10.85 22.49
N ALA A 35 -15.70 11.63 21.58
CA ALA A 35 -15.78 13.08 21.56
C ALA A 35 -17.12 13.62 20.98
N GLY A 36 -18.05 12.74 20.61
CA GLY A 36 -19.40 13.11 20.16
C GLY A 36 -19.47 13.60 18.71
N VAL A 37 -18.57 13.11 17.86
CA VAL A 37 -18.59 13.38 16.42
C VAL A 37 -19.42 12.30 15.71
N ASP A 38 -20.40 12.73 14.91
CA ASP A 38 -21.24 11.82 14.16
C ASP A 38 -20.51 11.24 12.92
N ASN A 39 -20.91 10.05 12.51
CA ASN A 39 -20.36 9.36 11.34
C ASN A 39 -20.66 10.08 10.00
N THR A 40 -21.52 11.08 10.01
CA THR A 40 -21.82 11.94 8.85
C THR A 40 -20.90 13.16 8.76
N ALA A 41 -20.12 13.45 9.80
CA ALA A 41 -19.23 14.59 9.86
C ALA A 41 -18.02 14.43 8.91
N GLN A 42 -17.60 15.55 8.34
CA GLN A 42 -16.36 15.65 7.57
C GLN A 42 -15.29 16.31 8.44
N ILE A 43 -14.11 15.71 8.51
CA ILE A 43 -12.98 16.31 9.21
C ILE A 43 -12.34 17.35 8.29
N THR A 44 -12.37 18.62 8.70
CA THR A 44 -11.82 19.72 7.91
C THR A 44 -10.45 20.18 8.41
N LYS A 45 -10.16 20.05 9.72
CA LYS A 45 -8.86 20.42 10.28
C LYS A 45 -8.50 19.53 11.47
N VAL A 46 -7.18 19.35 11.68
CA VAL A 46 -6.60 18.76 12.88
C VAL A 46 -5.47 19.70 13.36
N GLY A 47 -5.66 20.30 14.52
CA GLY A 47 -4.82 21.40 14.97
C GLY A 47 -4.83 22.56 13.98
N SER A 48 -3.63 22.91 13.48
CA SER A 48 -3.48 23.96 12.46
C SER A 48 -3.53 23.44 11.00
N HIS A 49 -3.63 22.12 10.81
CA HIS A 49 -3.53 21.47 9.50
C HIS A 49 -4.90 21.29 8.85
N GLU A 50 -5.05 21.75 7.61
CA GLU A 50 -6.24 21.48 6.80
C GLU A 50 -6.22 20.05 6.25
N ILE A 51 -7.39 19.40 6.25
CA ILE A 51 -7.55 18.01 5.85
C ILE A 51 -8.40 17.94 4.59
N SER A 52 -7.77 17.56 3.48
CA SER A 52 -8.45 17.37 2.20
C SER A 52 -8.52 15.89 1.79
N ASN A 53 -7.69 15.06 2.35
CA ASN A 53 -7.58 13.64 2.02
C ASN A 53 -7.03 12.82 3.20
N TRP A 54 -6.95 11.50 3.02
CA TRP A 54 -6.46 10.57 4.05
C TRP A 54 -4.99 10.81 4.44
N GLN A 55 -4.15 11.19 3.48
CA GLN A 55 -2.73 11.40 3.75
C GLN A 55 -2.50 12.67 4.60
N ASP A 56 -3.26 13.73 4.34
CA ASP A 56 -3.22 14.95 5.15
C ASP A 56 -3.59 14.63 6.60
N LEU A 57 -4.62 13.81 6.81
CA LEU A 57 -5.04 13.40 8.15
C LEU A 57 -3.92 12.66 8.90
N ILE A 58 -3.26 11.69 8.24
CA ILE A 58 -2.16 10.95 8.85
C ILE A 58 -1.04 11.90 9.25
N GLN A 59 -0.61 12.78 8.33
CA GLN A 59 0.48 13.72 8.57
C GLN A 59 0.14 14.72 9.68
N ALA A 60 -1.09 15.23 9.71
CA ALA A 60 -1.57 16.14 10.74
C ALA A 60 -1.55 15.48 12.13
N VAL A 61 -2.07 14.26 12.24
CA VAL A 61 -2.05 13.51 13.51
C VAL A 61 -0.61 13.23 13.95
N GLU A 62 0.27 12.79 13.05
CA GLU A 62 1.69 12.56 13.36
C GLU A 62 2.39 13.85 13.82
N ALA A 63 2.16 14.97 13.13
CA ALA A 63 2.75 16.26 13.48
C ALA A 63 2.30 16.77 14.85
N GLU A 64 0.99 16.67 15.12
CA GLU A 64 0.40 17.18 16.37
C GLU A 64 0.65 16.26 17.58
N THR A 65 0.99 15.00 17.36
CA THR A 65 1.27 14.03 18.45
C THR A 65 2.76 13.78 18.67
N LYS A 66 3.63 14.27 17.77
CA LYS A 66 5.08 14.09 17.87
C LYS A 66 5.61 14.63 19.18
N ASP A 67 6.38 13.81 19.88
CA ASP A 67 7.06 14.14 21.15
C ASP A 67 6.11 14.54 22.31
N LYS A 68 4.80 14.21 22.20
CA LYS A 68 3.82 14.49 23.25
C LYS A 68 3.41 13.19 23.95
N THR A 69 3.36 13.21 25.27
CA THR A 69 2.78 12.16 26.10
C THR A 69 1.31 12.51 26.36
N ALA A 70 0.38 11.63 25.99
CA ALA A 70 -1.07 11.88 26.09
C ALA A 70 -1.54 13.17 25.38
N PRO A 71 -1.34 13.29 24.06
CA PRO A 71 -1.73 14.48 23.31
C PRO A 71 -3.25 14.65 23.30
N VAL A 72 -3.71 15.90 23.33
CA VAL A 72 -5.09 16.28 23.02
C VAL A 72 -5.07 17.01 21.70
N LEU A 73 -5.89 16.57 20.76
CA LEU A 73 -5.99 17.12 19.40
C LEU A 73 -7.28 17.92 19.26
N ASP A 74 -7.16 19.13 18.77
CA ASP A 74 -8.32 19.93 18.38
C ASP A 74 -8.68 19.56 16.94
N VAL A 75 -9.83 18.92 16.78
CA VAL A 75 -10.36 18.46 15.49
C VAL A 75 -11.54 19.34 15.12
N THR A 76 -11.46 19.99 13.96
CA THR A 76 -12.61 20.69 13.38
C THR A 76 -13.34 19.77 12.44
N VAL A 77 -14.63 19.63 12.68
CA VAL A 77 -15.53 18.82 11.86
C VAL A 77 -16.64 19.69 11.29
N SER A 78 -17.06 19.39 10.06
CA SER A 78 -18.22 20.00 9.43
C SER A 78 -19.38 19.02 9.47
N GLU A 79 -20.45 19.38 10.18
CA GLU A 79 -21.70 18.64 10.23
C GLU A 79 -22.81 19.48 9.60
N ASN A 80 -23.41 19.00 8.52
CA ASN A 80 -24.48 19.73 7.79
C ASN A 80 -24.11 21.18 7.43
N GLY A 81 -22.83 21.44 7.11
CA GLY A 81 -22.35 22.79 6.76
C GLY A 81 -22.02 23.69 7.95
N THR A 82 -22.14 23.18 9.19
CA THR A 82 -21.75 23.92 10.40
C THR A 82 -20.43 23.34 10.91
N GLU A 83 -19.44 24.21 11.11
CA GLU A 83 -18.17 23.80 11.70
C GLU A 83 -18.28 23.73 13.23
N LYS A 84 -17.76 22.65 13.78
CA LYS A 84 -17.69 22.40 15.22
C LYS A 84 -16.27 21.94 15.55
N GLN A 85 -15.69 22.52 16.58
CA GLN A 85 -14.40 22.08 17.10
C GLN A 85 -14.62 21.14 18.30
N VAL A 86 -13.91 20.02 18.29
CA VAL A 86 -13.95 19.02 19.37
C VAL A 86 -12.53 18.66 19.76
N SER A 87 -12.28 18.54 21.07
CA SER A 87 -11.00 18.08 21.58
C SER A 87 -11.04 16.56 21.73
N VAL A 88 -10.11 15.87 21.07
CA VAL A 88 -10.02 14.41 21.00
C VAL A 88 -8.71 13.95 21.62
N THR A 89 -8.77 13.00 22.55
CA THR A 89 -7.58 12.32 23.06
C THR A 89 -7.38 11.05 22.22
N PRO A 90 -6.39 11.01 21.30
CA PRO A 90 -6.19 9.86 20.43
C PRO A 90 -5.74 8.64 21.22
N GLU A 91 -6.06 7.46 20.75
CA GLU A 91 -5.61 6.21 21.35
C GLU A 91 -4.24 5.83 20.79
N GLU A 92 -3.33 5.39 21.68
CA GLU A 92 -2.02 4.88 21.26
C GLU A 92 -2.15 3.40 20.84
N ASN A 93 -1.72 3.10 19.62
CA ASN A 93 -1.68 1.75 19.11
C ASN A 93 -0.32 1.49 18.43
N GLN A 94 0.46 0.57 19.00
CA GLN A 94 1.78 0.18 18.49
C GLN A 94 2.75 1.37 18.29
N GLY A 95 2.74 2.33 19.21
CA GLY A 95 3.59 3.52 19.15
C GLY A 95 3.11 4.61 18.18
N ARG A 96 1.85 4.53 17.69
CA ARG A 96 1.21 5.55 16.89
C ARG A 96 -0.11 5.97 17.51
N TYR A 97 -0.40 7.25 17.42
CA TYR A 97 -1.68 7.80 17.86
C TYR A 97 -2.71 7.70 16.72
N ILE A 98 -3.91 7.21 17.05
CA ILE A 98 -5.01 7.03 16.11
C ILE A 98 -6.28 7.73 16.62
N LEU A 99 -7.01 8.38 15.71
CA LEU A 99 -8.32 8.99 16.00
C LEU A 99 -9.46 7.99 15.95
N GLY A 100 -9.25 6.86 15.28
CA GLY A 100 -10.27 5.83 15.08
C GLY A 100 -11.24 6.16 13.93
N VAL A 101 -10.69 6.66 12.86
CA VAL A 101 -11.41 6.86 11.59
C VAL A 101 -10.81 6.01 10.48
N GLN A 102 -11.57 5.77 9.44
CA GLN A 102 -11.13 5.07 8.24
C GLN A 102 -11.71 5.74 6.98
N PRO A 103 -11.02 5.65 5.83
CA PRO A 103 -11.59 6.12 4.56
C PRO A 103 -12.90 5.42 4.26
N ARG A 104 -13.91 6.15 3.79
CA ARG A 104 -15.19 5.56 3.35
C ARG A 104 -14.98 4.67 2.14
N LEU A 105 -15.88 3.71 1.97
CA LEU A 105 -15.89 2.85 0.81
C LEU A 105 -16.70 3.48 -0.33
N LYS A 106 -16.11 3.52 -1.52
CA LYS A 106 -16.79 3.75 -2.79
C LYS A 106 -17.23 2.41 -3.35
N SER A 107 -18.54 2.18 -3.43
CA SER A 107 -19.12 0.89 -3.86
C SER A 107 -19.68 0.93 -5.28
N ASP A 108 -19.37 1.96 -6.07
CA ASP A 108 -19.73 1.98 -7.49
C ASP A 108 -18.83 1.04 -8.30
N ILE A 109 -19.41 0.34 -9.26
CA ILE A 109 -18.75 -0.71 -10.05
C ILE A 109 -17.50 -0.17 -10.78
N TRP A 110 -17.55 1.07 -11.26
CA TRP A 110 -16.43 1.70 -11.94
C TRP A 110 -15.23 1.93 -11.01
N SER A 111 -15.48 2.48 -9.82
CA SER A 111 -14.45 2.65 -8.79
C SER A 111 -13.87 1.32 -8.34
N MET A 112 -14.68 0.28 -8.22
CA MET A 112 -14.20 -1.07 -7.88
C MET A 112 -13.32 -1.65 -8.99
N PHE A 113 -13.70 -1.47 -10.25
CA PHE A 113 -12.91 -1.95 -11.38
C PHE A 113 -11.57 -1.23 -11.48
N VAL A 114 -11.57 0.09 -11.44
CA VAL A 114 -10.35 0.91 -11.45
C VAL A 114 -9.50 0.65 -10.21
N GLY A 115 -10.15 0.47 -9.04
CA GLY A 115 -9.50 0.19 -7.76
C GLY A 115 -8.62 -1.05 -7.76
N GLY A 116 -8.97 -2.10 -8.48
CA GLY A 116 -8.14 -3.30 -8.62
C GLY A 116 -6.82 -3.01 -9.35
N PHE A 117 -6.87 -2.19 -10.40
CA PHE A 117 -5.67 -1.76 -11.11
C PHE A 117 -4.82 -0.79 -10.28
N THR A 118 -5.45 0.20 -9.66
CA THR A 118 -4.72 1.19 -8.84
C THR A 118 -4.07 0.53 -7.64
N SER A 119 -4.75 -0.39 -6.95
CA SER A 119 -4.18 -1.15 -5.82
C SER A 119 -2.98 -2.01 -6.26
N ALA A 120 -3.06 -2.62 -7.44
CA ALA A 120 -1.95 -3.37 -8.00
C ALA A 120 -0.78 -2.46 -8.38
N ALA A 121 -1.05 -1.31 -9.01
CA ALA A 121 -0.04 -0.32 -9.38
C ALA A 121 0.65 0.29 -8.14
N ASP A 122 -0.11 0.66 -7.12
CA ASP A 122 0.43 1.17 -5.86
C ASP A 122 1.32 0.13 -5.16
N SER A 123 0.89 -1.13 -5.16
CA SER A 123 1.69 -2.23 -4.62
C SER A 123 2.98 -2.42 -5.42
N ALA A 124 2.91 -2.34 -6.75
CA ALA A 124 4.08 -2.40 -7.62
C ALA A 124 5.05 -1.24 -7.34
N LEU A 125 4.55 -0.01 -7.23
CA LEU A 125 5.37 1.17 -6.91
C LEU A 125 6.04 1.06 -5.53
N ARG A 126 5.35 0.54 -4.52
CA ARG A 126 5.93 0.28 -3.18
C ARG A 126 7.08 -0.72 -3.26
N ILE A 127 6.94 -1.80 -4.03
CA ILE A 127 7.99 -2.81 -4.23
C ILE A 127 9.18 -2.18 -4.96
N LEU A 128 8.95 -1.41 -6.03
CA LEU A 128 10.01 -0.72 -6.77
C LEU A 128 10.76 0.30 -5.89
N ASN A 129 10.05 1.05 -5.05
CA ASN A 129 10.65 1.98 -4.10
C ASN A 129 11.45 1.24 -3.02
N ALA A 130 10.97 0.09 -2.54
CA ALA A 130 11.70 -0.75 -1.60
C ALA A 130 12.99 -1.29 -2.22
N LEU A 131 12.94 -1.76 -3.48
CA LEU A 131 14.12 -2.20 -4.24
C LEU A 131 15.10 -1.05 -4.45
N LYS A 132 14.60 0.14 -4.82
CA LYS A 132 15.42 1.33 -4.95
C LYS A 132 16.13 1.66 -3.62
N SER A 133 15.40 1.66 -2.51
CA SER A 133 15.98 1.95 -1.19
C SER A 133 17.03 0.91 -0.81
N LEU A 134 16.83 -0.36 -1.14
CA LEU A 134 17.81 -1.42 -0.89
C LEU A 134 19.11 -1.25 -1.69
N ILE A 135 19.01 -0.74 -2.93
CA ILE A 135 20.18 -0.49 -3.78
C ILE A 135 20.98 0.72 -3.28
N PHE A 136 20.29 1.82 -2.93
CA PHE A 136 20.95 3.08 -2.56
C PHE A 136 21.26 3.21 -1.07
N GLN A 137 20.56 2.48 -0.21
CA GLN A 137 20.73 2.45 1.24
C GLN A 137 20.60 1.00 1.73
N PRO A 138 21.61 0.14 1.47
CA PRO A 138 21.54 -1.28 1.80
C PRO A 138 21.44 -1.47 3.31
N ASP A 139 20.29 -1.89 3.77
CA ASP A 139 20.02 -2.30 5.14
C ASP A 139 19.57 -3.77 5.12
N LEU A 140 20.54 -4.67 5.31
CA LEU A 140 20.31 -6.12 5.28
C LEU A 140 19.36 -6.58 6.39
N ASN A 141 19.18 -5.80 7.46
CA ASN A 141 18.25 -6.12 8.54
C ASN A 141 16.79 -6.01 8.10
N LYS A 142 16.51 -5.27 7.01
CA LYS A 142 15.17 -5.15 6.41
C LYS A 142 14.83 -6.29 5.46
N LEU A 143 15.80 -7.14 5.10
CA LEU A 143 15.57 -8.28 4.25
C LEU A 143 14.98 -9.43 5.06
N GLY A 144 13.69 -9.67 4.87
CA GLY A 144 13.03 -10.84 5.42
C GLY A 144 13.37 -12.08 4.59
N GLY A 145 14.11 -13.03 5.18
CA GLY A 145 14.35 -14.32 4.56
C GLY A 145 13.10 -15.21 4.52
N PRO A 146 13.24 -16.49 4.11
CA PRO A 146 12.14 -17.46 4.04
C PRO A 146 11.31 -17.57 5.32
N VAL A 147 11.94 -17.40 6.48
CA VAL A 147 11.29 -17.41 7.79
C VAL A 147 10.30 -16.24 7.94
N ALA A 148 10.67 -15.06 7.44
CA ALA A 148 9.77 -13.89 7.49
C ALA A 148 8.55 -14.09 6.56
N ILE A 149 8.74 -14.70 5.39
CA ILE A 149 7.65 -15.04 4.47
C ILE A 149 6.71 -16.06 5.13
N PHE A 150 7.26 -17.10 5.76
CA PHE A 150 6.48 -18.10 6.48
C PHE A 150 5.67 -17.46 7.62
N LYS A 151 6.32 -16.60 8.42
CA LYS A 151 5.62 -15.85 9.49
C LYS A 151 4.50 -14.99 8.93
N ALA A 152 4.78 -14.20 7.89
CA ALA A 152 3.77 -13.35 7.26
C ALA A 152 2.59 -14.15 6.69
N SER A 153 2.83 -15.33 6.09
CA SER A 153 1.77 -16.21 5.60
C SER A 153 0.94 -16.80 6.74
N SER A 154 1.60 -17.20 7.83
CA SER A 154 0.92 -17.72 9.04
C SER A 154 0.06 -16.64 9.69
N ASP A 155 0.59 -15.42 9.81
CA ASP A 155 -0.15 -14.30 10.39
C ASP A 155 -1.34 -13.90 9.50
N ALA A 156 -1.16 -13.91 8.17
CA ALA A 156 -2.26 -13.72 7.23
C ALA A 156 -3.37 -14.78 7.43
N ALA A 157 -3.00 -16.05 7.55
CA ALA A 157 -3.94 -17.13 7.74
C ALA A 157 -4.73 -17.02 9.07
N LYS A 158 -4.07 -16.58 10.15
CA LYS A 158 -4.73 -16.33 11.45
C LYS A 158 -5.72 -15.18 11.42
N ASN A 159 -5.44 -14.17 10.60
CA ASN A 159 -6.24 -12.95 10.50
C ASN A 159 -7.38 -13.04 9.45
N GLY A 160 -7.63 -14.21 8.91
CA GLY A 160 -8.78 -14.49 8.04
C GLY A 160 -8.49 -14.42 6.53
N LEU A 161 -9.50 -14.82 5.75
CA LEU A 161 -9.41 -15.01 4.31
C LEU A 161 -8.97 -13.74 3.56
N GLU A 162 -9.44 -12.58 3.96
CA GLU A 162 -9.07 -11.31 3.32
C GLU A 162 -7.56 -11.06 3.38
N ASN A 163 -6.94 -11.32 4.54
CA ASN A 163 -5.50 -11.16 4.72
C ASN A 163 -4.70 -12.19 3.91
N VAL A 164 -5.20 -13.41 3.78
CA VAL A 164 -4.61 -14.44 2.91
C VAL A 164 -4.67 -14.00 1.44
N LEU A 165 -5.80 -13.50 0.98
CA LEU A 165 -5.95 -13.02 -0.39
C LEU A 165 -5.06 -11.79 -0.65
N PHE A 166 -5.01 -10.86 0.30
CA PHE A 166 -4.10 -9.71 0.20
C PHE A 166 -2.63 -10.14 0.09
N PHE A 167 -2.21 -11.07 0.94
CA PHE A 167 -0.86 -11.63 0.92
C PHE A 167 -0.56 -12.34 -0.42
N LEU A 168 -1.52 -13.10 -0.95
CA LEU A 168 -1.40 -13.75 -2.26
C LEU A 168 -1.29 -12.73 -3.39
N ALA A 169 -2.08 -11.65 -3.35
CA ALA A 169 -1.99 -10.57 -4.33
C ALA A 169 -0.60 -9.91 -4.30
N MET A 170 -0.10 -9.61 -3.11
CA MET A 170 1.23 -9.01 -2.92
C MET A 170 2.35 -9.90 -3.44
N ILE A 171 2.33 -11.20 -3.14
CA ILE A 171 3.32 -12.15 -3.67
C ILE A 171 3.23 -12.22 -5.20
N SER A 172 2.02 -12.28 -5.77
CA SER A 172 1.85 -12.34 -7.22
C SER A 172 2.42 -11.12 -7.93
N ILE A 173 2.21 -9.93 -7.38
CA ILE A 173 2.77 -8.68 -7.94
C ILE A 173 4.29 -8.66 -7.78
N ASN A 174 4.78 -9.08 -6.61
CA ASN A 174 6.20 -9.15 -6.33
C ASN A 174 6.93 -10.05 -7.34
N ILE A 175 6.45 -11.28 -7.55
CA ILE A 175 6.97 -12.21 -8.56
C ILE A 175 6.93 -11.57 -9.96
N GLY A 176 5.83 -10.90 -10.31
CA GLY A 176 5.70 -10.22 -11.60
C GLY A 176 6.75 -9.12 -11.80
N ILE A 177 6.99 -8.31 -10.79
CA ILE A 177 7.99 -7.22 -10.84
C ILE A 177 9.41 -7.82 -10.96
N PHE A 178 9.73 -8.82 -10.13
CA PHE A 178 11.04 -9.47 -10.22
C PHE A 178 11.26 -10.09 -11.59
N ASN A 179 10.24 -10.71 -12.19
CA ASN A 179 10.34 -11.27 -13.55
C ASN A 179 10.53 -10.19 -14.63
N LEU A 180 10.11 -8.94 -14.40
CA LEU A 180 10.32 -7.81 -15.32
C LEU A 180 11.69 -7.14 -15.18
N ILE A 181 12.47 -7.45 -14.13
CA ILE A 181 13.83 -6.93 -13.99
C ILE A 181 14.68 -7.44 -15.16
N PRO A 182 15.55 -6.61 -15.77
CA PRO A 182 16.35 -6.97 -16.93
C PRO A 182 17.53 -7.91 -16.59
N ILE A 183 17.23 -9.00 -15.87
CA ILE A 183 18.19 -10.07 -15.59
C ILE A 183 18.04 -11.15 -16.65
N PRO A 184 19.11 -11.58 -17.29
CA PRO A 184 19.05 -12.46 -18.45
C PRO A 184 18.32 -13.79 -18.28
N ALA A 185 18.23 -14.31 -17.06
CA ALA A 185 17.51 -15.55 -16.74
C ALA A 185 15.99 -15.35 -16.56
N LEU A 186 15.51 -14.09 -16.47
CA LEU A 186 14.12 -13.73 -16.26
C LEU A 186 13.46 -13.24 -17.55
N ASP A 187 12.13 -13.12 -17.54
CA ASP A 187 11.38 -12.65 -18.71
C ASP A 187 11.76 -11.24 -19.12
N GLY A 188 12.08 -10.35 -18.17
CA GLY A 188 12.60 -9.00 -18.42
C GLY A 188 13.91 -9.02 -19.23
N GLY A 189 14.80 -9.96 -18.94
CA GLY A 189 16.02 -10.16 -19.73
C GLY A 189 15.71 -10.57 -21.18
N LYS A 190 14.75 -11.46 -21.39
CA LYS A 190 14.30 -11.84 -22.75
C LYS A 190 13.67 -10.68 -23.49
N ILE A 191 12.89 -9.85 -22.81
CA ILE A 191 12.31 -8.62 -23.41
C ILE A 191 13.43 -7.70 -23.88
N VAL A 192 14.48 -7.51 -23.09
CA VAL A 192 15.65 -6.68 -23.47
C VAL A 192 16.39 -7.28 -24.67
N LEU A 193 16.62 -8.59 -24.70
CA LEU A 193 17.25 -9.27 -25.82
C LEU A 193 16.43 -9.11 -27.11
N ASN A 194 15.13 -9.34 -27.04
CA ASN A 194 14.21 -9.18 -28.18
C ASN A 194 14.18 -7.71 -28.68
N LEU A 195 14.24 -6.74 -27.75
CA LEU A 195 14.32 -5.33 -28.11
C LEU A 195 15.63 -4.98 -28.85
N ILE A 196 16.75 -5.54 -28.40
CA ILE A 196 18.05 -5.41 -29.09
C ILE A 196 17.97 -6.01 -30.48
N GLU A 197 17.38 -7.20 -30.68
CA GLU A 197 17.19 -7.81 -31.98
C GLU A 197 16.30 -6.94 -32.89
N ALA A 198 15.23 -6.40 -32.37
CA ALA A 198 14.34 -5.51 -33.12
C ALA A 198 15.06 -4.25 -33.60
N ILE A 199 15.89 -3.63 -32.75
CA ILE A 199 16.68 -2.45 -33.09
C ILE A 199 17.75 -2.80 -34.14
N ARG A 200 18.43 -3.92 -33.97
CA ARG A 200 19.48 -4.38 -34.88
C ARG A 200 18.93 -4.96 -36.18
N ARG A 201 17.64 -5.29 -36.23
CA ARG A 201 16.95 -6.00 -37.34
C ARG A 201 17.65 -7.31 -37.75
N LYS A 202 18.35 -7.95 -36.82
CA LYS A 202 19.05 -9.21 -37.00
C LYS A 202 18.95 -10.03 -35.70
N PRO A 203 18.61 -11.33 -35.78
CA PRO A 203 18.57 -12.19 -34.59
C PRO A 203 19.95 -12.29 -33.93
N LEU A 204 19.96 -12.46 -32.61
CA LEU A 204 21.17 -12.79 -31.87
C LEU A 204 21.53 -14.24 -32.16
N LYS A 205 22.83 -14.54 -32.14
CA LYS A 205 23.28 -15.93 -32.23
C LYS A 205 22.82 -16.68 -30.96
N GLN A 206 22.32 -17.87 -31.13
CA GLN A 206 21.83 -18.73 -30.06
C GLN A 206 22.87 -18.96 -28.95
N GLU A 207 24.15 -19.01 -29.34
CA GLU A 207 25.26 -19.10 -28.38
C GLU A 207 25.31 -17.91 -27.40
N ILE A 208 25.08 -16.67 -27.91
CA ILE A 208 25.10 -15.45 -27.10
C ILE A 208 23.91 -15.48 -26.12
N GLU A 209 22.73 -15.85 -26.58
CA GLU A 209 21.54 -15.96 -25.74
C GLU A 209 21.75 -16.98 -24.62
N THR A 210 22.35 -18.12 -24.94
CA THR A 210 22.68 -19.17 -23.95
C THR A 210 23.70 -18.68 -22.92
N TYR A 211 24.79 -18.03 -23.32
CA TYR A 211 25.79 -17.50 -22.39
C TYR A 211 25.21 -16.40 -21.48
N VAL A 212 24.44 -15.49 -22.05
CA VAL A 212 23.80 -14.41 -21.31
C VAL A 212 22.82 -14.96 -20.27
N THR A 213 22.04 -15.98 -20.65
CA THR A 213 21.11 -16.65 -19.72
C THR A 213 21.86 -17.38 -18.61
N LEU A 214 22.95 -18.06 -18.93
CA LEU A 214 23.76 -18.79 -17.95
C LEU A 214 24.40 -17.84 -16.92
N VAL A 215 24.90 -16.69 -17.37
CA VAL A 215 25.38 -15.62 -16.47
C VAL A 215 24.26 -15.12 -15.56
N GLY A 216 23.05 -14.93 -16.10
CA GLY A 216 21.89 -14.53 -15.30
C GLY A 216 21.53 -15.55 -14.22
N VAL A 217 21.58 -16.85 -14.55
CA VAL A 217 21.34 -17.93 -13.57
C VAL A 217 22.41 -17.90 -12.46
N VAL A 218 23.68 -17.72 -12.80
CA VAL A 218 24.76 -17.63 -11.81
C VAL A 218 24.54 -16.45 -10.86
N ILE A 219 24.15 -15.27 -11.39
CA ILE A 219 23.85 -14.08 -10.57
C ILE A 219 22.68 -14.33 -9.61
N MET A 220 21.71 -15.19 -9.98
CA MET A 220 20.57 -15.50 -9.13
C MET A 220 20.87 -16.52 -8.02
N VAL A 221 21.94 -17.33 -8.17
CA VAL A 221 22.29 -18.40 -7.23
C VAL A 221 23.33 -17.93 -6.19
N VAL A 222 24.11 -16.91 -6.50
CA VAL A 222 25.11 -16.29 -5.61
C VAL A 222 24.49 -15.18 -4.77
#